data_d328b6fc09fd575b79df703c6f8bd73d
#
_entry.id   d328b6fc09fd575b79df703c6f8bd73d
#
_cell.length_a   1.000
_cell.length_b   1.000
_cell.length_c   1.000
_cell.angle_alpha   90.00
_cell.angle_beta   90.00
_cell.angle_gamma   90.00
#
_symmetry.space_group_name_H-M   'P 1'
#
loop_
_entity.id
_entity.type
_entity.pdbx_description
1 polymer ?
#
loop_
_entity_poly.entity_id
_entity_poly.type
_entity_poly.pdbx_seq_one_letter_code
_entity_poly.pdbx_strand_id
1 'polypeptide(L)'
;MRGAKAEAFVVLGLRLMAVSFAVVGILFIAVPSGVLDTISDVGEWLGNDTRAPHTQEDLWLALAFAYMVVIAGICLVAQMDVVRYRPLLLVLAAGKTASSLGSLAFFLIDEHVFIYLLNFLVDGTLALLALWLWSLAGRIGRPADPG
;
A
#
# COMPACT_ATOMS: atom_id res chain seq x y z
N MET A 1 15.09 -4.22 26.18
CA MET A 1 15.29 -2.96 25.40
C MET A 1 15.23 -3.15 23.87
N ARG A 2 15.69 -4.26 23.27
CA ARG A 2 15.61 -4.46 21.80
C ARG A 2 14.18 -4.66 21.30
N GLY A 3 13.30 -5.35 22.07
CA GLY A 3 11.90 -5.58 21.69
C GLY A 3 11.06 -4.30 21.59
N ALA A 4 11.15 -3.42 22.57
CA ALA A 4 10.39 -2.16 22.60
C ALA A 4 10.72 -1.21 21.43
N LYS A 5 11.99 -1.19 20.99
CA LYS A 5 12.38 -0.39 19.80
C LYS A 5 11.84 -0.99 18.51
N ALA A 6 11.85 -2.31 18.39
CA ALA A 6 11.28 -3.00 17.22
C ALA A 6 9.76 -2.80 17.14
N GLU A 7 9.08 -2.89 18.28
CA GLU A 7 7.64 -2.64 18.37
C GLU A 7 7.29 -1.20 17.98
N ALA A 8 7.98 -0.21 18.54
CA ALA A 8 7.78 1.20 18.19
C ALA A 8 7.99 1.44 16.68
N PHE A 9 8.96 0.77 16.07
CA PHE A 9 9.22 0.87 14.64
C PHE A 9 8.09 0.27 13.81
N VAL A 10 7.58 -0.92 14.18
CA VAL A 10 6.44 -1.55 13.50
C VAL A 10 5.20 -0.66 13.61
N VAL A 11 4.90 -0.14 14.81
CA VAL A 11 3.77 0.76 15.04
C VAL A 11 3.90 2.04 14.21
N LEU A 12 5.09 2.63 14.14
CA LEU A 12 5.32 3.82 13.32
C LEU A 12 5.08 3.53 11.83
N GLY A 13 5.61 2.43 11.31
CA GLY A 13 5.40 2.02 9.92
C GLY A 13 3.92 1.83 9.59
N LEU A 14 3.17 1.18 10.48
CA LEU A 14 1.73 0.98 10.32
C LEU A 14 0.94 2.29 10.37
N ARG A 15 1.32 3.23 11.24
CA ARG A 15 0.70 4.57 11.30
C ARG A 15 0.94 5.35 10.03
N LEU A 16 2.17 5.35 9.54
CA LEU A 16 2.50 6.04 8.28
C LEU A 16 1.70 5.45 7.11
N MET A 17 1.61 4.12 7.01
CA MET A 17 0.79 3.47 6.00
C MET A 17 -0.69 3.85 6.15
N ALA A 18 -1.26 3.78 7.36
CA ALA A 18 -2.67 4.14 7.59
C ALA A 18 -2.99 5.57 7.16
N VAL A 19 -2.14 6.54 7.54
CA VAL A 19 -2.31 7.94 7.16
C VAL A 19 -2.16 8.12 5.64
N SER A 20 -1.14 7.51 5.03
CA SER A 20 -0.93 7.60 3.58
C SER A 20 -2.14 7.07 2.81
N PHE A 21 -2.67 5.90 3.17
CA PHE A 21 -3.85 5.34 2.51
C PHE A 21 -5.12 6.16 2.76
N ALA A 22 -5.30 6.73 3.95
CA ALA A 22 -6.41 7.62 4.21
C ALA A 22 -6.34 8.88 3.33
N VAL A 23 -5.17 9.50 3.23
CA VAL A 23 -4.96 10.70 2.40
C VAL A 23 -5.16 10.37 0.92
N VAL A 24 -4.53 9.32 0.41
CA VAL A 24 -4.66 8.90 -0.99
C VAL A 24 -6.12 8.55 -1.31
N GLY A 25 -6.81 7.83 -0.44
CA GLY A 25 -8.23 7.50 -0.61
C GLY A 25 -9.11 8.75 -0.72
N ILE A 26 -8.90 9.73 0.16
CA ILE A 26 -9.63 11.01 0.10
C ILE A 26 -9.34 11.75 -1.20
N LEU A 27 -8.08 11.82 -1.64
CA LEU A 27 -7.71 12.48 -2.89
C LEU A 27 -8.37 11.82 -4.10
N PHE A 28 -8.41 10.49 -4.16
CA PHE A 28 -9.05 9.75 -5.25
C PHE A 28 -10.56 10.00 -5.32
N ILE A 29 -11.24 10.21 -4.19
CA ILE A 29 -12.69 10.48 -4.22
C ILE A 29 -13.02 11.96 -4.41
N ALA A 30 -12.17 12.86 -3.91
CA ALA A 30 -12.42 14.30 -3.96
C ALA A 30 -12.01 14.95 -5.29
N VAL A 31 -10.88 14.51 -5.87
CA VAL A 31 -10.28 15.10 -7.09
C VAL A 31 -9.67 14.03 -8.00
N PRO A 32 -10.46 13.04 -8.45
CA PRO A 32 -9.95 11.87 -9.19
C PRO A 32 -9.18 12.26 -10.46
N SER A 33 -9.73 13.16 -11.28
CA SER A 33 -9.08 13.62 -12.50
C SER A 33 -7.76 14.33 -12.22
N GLY A 34 -7.71 15.20 -11.19
CA GLY A 34 -6.48 15.90 -10.82
C GLY A 34 -5.36 14.97 -10.36
N VAL A 35 -5.70 13.86 -9.68
CA VAL A 35 -4.71 12.83 -9.30
C VAL A 35 -4.17 12.13 -10.54
N LEU A 36 -5.05 11.72 -11.46
CA LEU A 36 -4.67 11.04 -12.70
C LEU A 36 -3.83 11.94 -13.62
N ASP A 37 -4.20 13.21 -13.75
CA ASP A 37 -3.44 14.20 -14.53
C ASP A 37 -2.04 14.41 -13.95
N THR A 38 -1.93 14.61 -12.63
CA THR A 38 -0.63 14.76 -11.96
C THR A 38 0.28 13.56 -12.19
N ILE A 39 -0.26 12.33 -12.10
CA ILE A 39 0.51 11.11 -12.35
C ILE A 39 0.93 11.03 -13.82
N SER A 40 0.05 11.39 -14.75
CA SER A 40 0.36 11.41 -16.19
C SER A 40 1.44 12.43 -16.52
N ASP A 41 1.39 13.64 -15.94
CA ASP A 41 2.42 14.67 -16.13
C ASP A 41 3.80 14.22 -15.62
N VAL A 42 3.85 13.50 -14.50
CA VAL A 42 5.09 12.86 -14.02
C VAL A 42 5.57 11.78 -14.99
N GLY A 43 4.64 11.00 -15.56
CA GLY A 43 4.95 10.01 -16.60
C GLY A 43 5.57 10.63 -17.84
N GLU A 44 4.98 11.69 -18.37
CA GLU A 44 5.50 12.46 -19.51
C GLU A 44 6.91 12.99 -19.22
N TRP A 45 7.14 13.55 -18.05
CA TRP A 45 8.49 14.00 -17.66
C TRP A 45 9.52 12.87 -17.62
N LEU A 46 9.10 11.64 -17.35
CA LEU A 46 9.94 10.43 -17.37
C LEU A 46 10.02 9.77 -18.75
N GLY A 47 9.41 10.37 -19.79
CA GLY A 47 9.44 9.86 -21.17
C GLY A 47 8.34 8.86 -21.50
N ASN A 48 7.26 8.82 -20.73
CA ASN A 48 6.06 8.03 -21.01
C ASN A 48 4.92 8.98 -21.40
N ASP A 49 4.63 9.07 -22.70
CA ASP A 49 3.62 9.99 -23.24
C ASP A 49 2.18 9.44 -23.18
N THR A 50 1.98 8.23 -22.66
CA THR A 50 0.65 7.59 -22.57
C THR A 50 -0.08 8.07 -21.34
N ARG A 51 -1.11 8.90 -21.52
CA ARG A 51 -1.95 9.41 -20.42
C ARG A 51 -2.93 8.37 -19.91
N ALA A 52 -3.17 8.39 -18.60
CA ALA A 52 -4.21 7.58 -17.99
C ALA A 52 -5.60 8.02 -18.50
N PRO A 53 -6.46 7.09 -18.92
CA PRO A 53 -7.82 7.43 -19.31
C PRO A 53 -8.61 7.96 -18.10
N HIS A 54 -9.37 9.03 -18.30
CA HIS A 54 -10.30 9.51 -17.28
C HIS A 54 -11.43 8.50 -17.11
N THR A 55 -11.52 7.88 -15.96
CA THR A 55 -12.63 6.98 -15.66
C THR A 55 -13.85 7.81 -15.30
N GLN A 56 -14.93 7.64 -16.08
CA GLN A 56 -16.25 8.22 -15.79
C GLN A 56 -17.11 7.28 -14.90
N GLU A 57 -16.53 6.17 -14.46
CA GLU A 57 -17.24 5.14 -13.72
C GLU A 57 -17.02 5.33 -12.20
N ASP A 58 -17.91 6.05 -11.56
CA ASP A 58 -17.92 6.32 -10.11
C ASP A 58 -17.85 5.04 -9.26
N LEU A 59 -18.33 3.91 -9.79
CA LEU A 59 -18.27 2.61 -9.13
C LEU A 59 -16.82 2.21 -8.83
N TRP A 60 -15.91 2.36 -9.77
CA TRP A 60 -14.49 1.99 -9.57
C TRP A 60 -13.80 2.92 -8.57
N LEU A 61 -14.18 4.20 -8.56
CA LEU A 61 -13.68 5.15 -7.56
C LEU A 61 -14.16 4.78 -6.15
N ALA A 62 -15.44 4.40 -6.02
CA ALA A 62 -15.98 3.93 -4.73
C ALA A 62 -15.29 2.64 -4.25
N LEU A 63 -15.01 1.68 -5.15
CA LEU A 63 -14.27 0.46 -4.81
C LEU A 63 -12.82 0.75 -4.42
N ALA A 64 -12.14 1.64 -5.15
CA ALA A 64 -10.79 2.07 -4.81
C ALA A 64 -10.73 2.73 -3.44
N PHE A 65 -11.67 3.63 -3.14
CA PHE A 65 -11.78 4.27 -1.83
C PHE A 65 -12.05 3.25 -0.73
N ALA A 66 -13.01 2.33 -0.92
CA ALA A 66 -13.30 1.27 0.04
C ALA A 66 -12.06 0.40 0.32
N TYR A 67 -11.29 0.07 -0.72
CA TYR A 67 -10.03 -0.66 -0.58
C TYR A 67 -9.00 0.11 0.26
N MET A 68 -8.86 1.42 0.04
CA MET A 68 -7.97 2.27 0.85
C MET A 68 -8.40 2.32 2.32
N VAL A 69 -9.71 2.40 2.59
CA VAL A 69 -10.28 2.36 3.95
C VAL A 69 -9.98 1.02 4.63
N VAL A 70 -10.13 -0.10 3.93
CA VAL A 70 -9.81 -1.44 4.45
C VAL A 70 -8.32 -1.55 4.80
N ILE A 71 -7.42 -1.07 3.95
CA ILE A 71 -5.97 -1.09 4.21
C ILE A 71 -5.63 -0.22 5.42
N ALA A 72 -6.15 0.99 5.49
CA ALA A 72 -5.96 1.85 6.64
C ALA A 72 -6.49 1.19 7.94
N GLY A 73 -7.66 0.56 7.88
CA GLY A 73 -8.24 -0.20 8.99
C GLY A 73 -7.36 -1.36 9.44
N ILE A 74 -6.84 -2.15 8.52
CA ILE A 74 -5.89 -3.25 8.82
C ILE A 74 -4.66 -2.70 9.57
N CYS A 75 -4.08 -1.59 9.08
CA CYS A 75 -2.92 -0.97 9.73
C CYS A 75 -3.26 -0.44 11.13
N LEU A 76 -4.43 0.18 11.32
CA LEU A 76 -4.89 0.70 12.62
C LEU A 76 -5.15 -0.42 13.63
N VAL A 77 -5.74 -1.54 13.21
CA VAL A 77 -5.96 -2.70 14.08
C VAL A 77 -4.64 -3.39 14.42
N ALA A 78 -3.78 -3.60 13.42
CA ALA A 78 -2.51 -4.30 13.63
C ALA A 78 -1.57 -3.56 14.60
N GLN A 79 -1.62 -2.23 14.66
CA GLN A 79 -0.79 -1.44 15.61
C GLN A 79 -1.26 -1.53 17.07
N MET A 80 -2.50 -1.97 17.35
CA MET A 80 -3.03 -2.06 18.72
C MET A 80 -2.34 -3.17 19.53
N ASP A 81 -1.99 -4.27 18.87
CA ASP A 81 -1.18 -5.37 19.41
C ASP A 81 -0.45 -6.05 18.25
N VAL A 82 0.77 -5.64 18.02
CA VAL A 82 1.59 -6.05 16.87
C VAL A 82 1.85 -7.56 16.85
N VAL A 83 1.94 -8.19 18.01
CA VAL A 83 2.18 -9.65 18.13
C VAL A 83 0.90 -10.42 17.84
N ARG A 84 -0.19 -10.04 18.47
CA ARG A 84 -1.51 -10.68 18.32
C ARG A 84 -2.05 -10.55 16.90
N TYR A 85 -1.98 -9.36 16.33
CA TYR A 85 -2.51 -9.07 15.00
C TYR A 85 -1.49 -9.22 13.88
N ARG A 86 -0.33 -9.81 14.16
CA ARG A 86 0.70 -10.11 13.16
C ARG A 86 0.17 -10.77 11.88
N PRO A 87 -0.81 -11.71 11.89
CA PRO A 87 -1.35 -12.29 10.66
C PRO A 87 -1.97 -11.27 9.70
N LEU A 88 -2.49 -10.14 10.19
CA LEU A 88 -3.04 -9.09 9.33
C LEU A 88 -1.99 -8.47 8.39
N LEU A 89 -0.72 -8.49 8.78
CA LEU A 89 0.38 -8.02 7.92
C LEU A 89 0.59 -8.93 6.71
N LEU A 90 0.31 -10.24 6.83
CA LEU A 90 0.31 -11.15 5.68
C LEU A 90 -0.86 -10.88 4.74
N VAL A 91 -2.05 -10.57 5.27
CA VAL A 91 -3.21 -10.19 4.47
C VAL A 91 -2.91 -8.90 3.71
N LEU A 92 -2.33 -7.91 4.38
CA LEU A 92 -1.89 -6.66 3.76
C LEU A 92 -0.86 -6.91 2.65
N ALA A 93 0.16 -7.73 2.92
CA ALA A 93 1.18 -8.09 1.93
C ALA A 93 0.58 -8.81 0.72
N ALA A 94 -0.33 -9.77 0.94
CA ALA A 94 -1.00 -10.49 -0.14
C ALA A 94 -1.84 -9.56 -1.01
N GLY A 95 -2.64 -8.67 -0.41
CA GLY A 95 -3.43 -7.67 -1.14
C GLY A 95 -2.56 -6.73 -1.98
N LYS A 96 -1.45 -6.24 -1.40
CA LYS A 96 -0.51 -5.38 -2.11
C LYS A 96 0.26 -6.11 -3.22
N THR A 97 0.63 -7.36 -3.00
CA THR A 97 1.23 -8.20 -4.05
C THR A 97 0.26 -8.42 -5.21
N ALA A 98 -1.00 -8.74 -4.93
CA ALA A 98 -2.01 -8.93 -5.97
C ALA A 98 -2.23 -7.65 -6.79
N SER A 99 -2.35 -6.49 -6.14
CA SER A 99 -2.47 -5.19 -6.80
C SER A 99 -1.24 -4.86 -7.65
N SER A 100 -0.03 -5.08 -7.11
CA SER A 100 1.23 -4.87 -7.81
C SER A 100 1.32 -5.72 -9.08
N LEU A 101 1.10 -7.04 -8.96
CA LEU A 101 1.18 -7.96 -10.10
C LEU A 101 0.07 -7.70 -11.14
N GLY A 102 -1.14 -7.35 -10.70
CA GLY A 102 -2.22 -6.95 -11.60
C GLY A 102 -1.87 -5.72 -12.42
N SER A 103 -1.31 -4.70 -11.77
CA SER A 103 -0.85 -3.49 -12.46
C SER A 103 0.30 -3.76 -13.43
N LEU A 104 1.24 -4.63 -13.06
CA LEU A 104 2.30 -5.04 -13.99
C LEU A 104 1.72 -5.77 -15.21
N ALA A 105 0.73 -6.65 -15.00
CA ALA A 105 0.08 -7.36 -16.11
C ALA A 105 -0.62 -6.38 -17.05
N PHE A 106 -1.38 -5.41 -16.53
CA PHE A 106 -2.01 -4.38 -17.37
C PHE A 106 -0.97 -3.54 -18.12
N PHE A 107 0.11 -3.16 -17.46
CA PHE A 107 1.20 -2.42 -18.12
C PHE A 107 1.84 -3.19 -19.28
N LEU A 108 1.94 -4.53 -19.18
CA LEU A 108 2.59 -5.37 -20.20
C LEU A 108 1.63 -5.79 -21.33
N ILE A 109 0.35 -5.98 -21.04
CA ILE A 109 -0.63 -6.60 -21.97
C ILE A 109 -1.47 -5.54 -22.68
N ASP A 110 -1.77 -4.45 -21.97
CA ASP A 110 -2.66 -3.39 -22.43
C ASP A 110 -1.85 -2.18 -22.92
N GLU A 111 -2.27 -0.98 -22.61
CA GLU A 111 -1.54 0.25 -22.89
C GLU A 111 -0.45 0.48 -21.84
N HIS A 112 0.76 0.88 -22.27
CA HIS A 112 1.90 1.16 -21.38
C HIS A 112 1.70 2.47 -20.60
N VAL A 113 0.57 2.61 -19.90
CA VAL A 113 0.21 3.80 -19.13
C VAL A 113 1.04 3.85 -17.85
N PHE A 114 1.68 4.98 -17.59
CA PHE A 114 2.62 5.15 -16.46
C PHE A 114 2.01 4.82 -15.10
N ILE A 115 0.71 5.08 -14.89
CA ILE A 115 0.03 4.78 -13.62
C ILE A 115 0.12 3.29 -13.24
N TYR A 116 0.08 2.37 -14.22
CA TYR A 116 0.21 0.94 -13.93
C TYR A 116 1.62 0.59 -13.45
N LEU A 117 2.66 1.16 -14.08
CA LEU A 117 4.04 0.97 -13.65
C LEU A 117 4.27 1.57 -12.25
N LEU A 118 3.77 2.78 -12.02
CA LEU A 118 3.85 3.43 -10.71
C LEU A 118 3.18 2.60 -9.62
N ASN A 119 1.94 2.11 -9.88
CA ASN A 119 1.23 1.29 -8.91
C ASN A 119 1.94 -0.05 -8.65
N PHE A 120 2.51 -0.68 -9.69
CA PHE A 120 3.35 -1.88 -9.53
C PHE A 120 4.51 -1.62 -8.55
N LEU A 121 5.24 -0.53 -8.73
CA LEU A 121 6.40 -0.20 -7.89
C LEU A 121 5.99 0.16 -6.47
N VAL A 122 4.98 1.01 -6.31
CA VAL A 122 4.49 1.46 -4.99
C VAL A 122 3.91 0.29 -4.20
N ASP A 123 2.99 -0.45 -4.78
CA ASP A 123 2.33 -1.56 -4.09
C ASP A 123 3.28 -2.74 -3.86
N GLY A 124 4.22 -3.00 -4.78
CA GLY A 124 5.28 -3.98 -4.57
C GLY A 124 6.19 -3.61 -3.40
N THR A 125 6.60 -2.34 -3.29
CA THR A 125 7.38 -1.84 -2.17
C THR A 125 6.61 -1.97 -0.85
N LEU A 126 5.32 -1.64 -0.85
CA LEU A 126 4.46 -1.76 0.33
C LEU A 126 4.23 -3.23 0.74
N ALA A 127 4.14 -4.15 -0.23
CA ALA A 127 4.09 -5.59 0.04
C ALA A 127 5.37 -6.07 0.76
N LEU A 128 6.55 -5.68 0.25
CA LEU A 128 7.83 -6.00 0.89
C LEU A 128 7.95 -5.39 2.29
N LEU A 129 7.51 -4.15 2.45
CA LEU A 129 7.46 -3.49 3.76
C LEU A 129 6.57 -4.25 4.74
N ALA A 130 5.37 -4.65 4.32
CA ALA A 130 4.44 -5.42 5.16
C ALA A 130 5.05 -6.77 5.58
N LEU A 131 5.72 -7.49 4.68
CA LEU A 131 6.44 -8.73 4.98
C LEU A 131 7.59 -8.49 5.96
N TRP A 132 8.32 -7.41 5.79
CA TRP A 132 9.40 -7.05 6.73
C TRP A 132 8.86 -6.71 8.12
N LEU A 133 7.81 -5.90 8.22
CA LEU A 133 7.13 -5.60 9.49
C LEU A 133 6.58 -6.90 10.14
N TRP A 134 6.03 -7.81 9.34
CA TRP A 134 5.59 -9.12 9.81
C TRP A 134 6.77 -9.93 10.40
N SER A 135 7.94 -9.91 9.77
CA SER A 135 9.12 -10.62 10.26
C SER A 135 9.63 -10.01 11.57
N LEU A 136 9.62 -8.67 11.69
CA LEU A 136 9.99 -7.96 12.92
C LEU A 136 9.02 -8.27 14.07
N ALA A 137 7.71 -8.24 13.81
CA ALA A 137 6.68 -8.59 14.79
C ALA A 137 6.88 -10.01 15.36
N GLY A 138 7.31 -10.95 14.52
CA GLY A 138 7.62 -12.30 14.96
C GLY A 138 8.87 -12.45 15.85
N ARG A 139 9.75 -11.46 15.85
CA ARG A 139 10.93 -11.42 16.74
C ARG A 139 10.59 -10.84 18.11
N ILE A 140 9.58 -9.95 18.18
CA ILE A 140 9.13 -9.31 19.43
C ILE A 140 8.49 -10.35 20.36
N GLY A 141 7.67 -11.27 19.81
CA GLY A 141 6.92 -12.29 20.56
C GLY A 141 7.72 -13.52 20.98
N ARG A 142 9.04 -13.61 20.67
CA ARG A 142 9.87 -14.74 21.10
C ARG A 142 10.46 -14.48 22.48
N PRO A 143 10.30 -15.44 23.44
CA PRO A 143 11.06 -15.39 24.69
C PRO A 143 12.56 -15.29 24.37
N ALA A 144 13.30 -14.51 25.17
CA ALA A 144 14.77 -14.54 25.10
C ALA A 144 15.23 -15.97 25.34
N ASP A 145 16.01 -16.55 24.42
CA ASP A 145 16.64 -17.85 24.62
C ASP A 145 17.43 -17.79 25.94
N PRO A 146 17.17 -18.66 26.93
CA PRO A 146 18.01 -18.77 28.10
C PRO A 146 19.33 -19.43 27.63
N GLY A 147 20.34 -18.58 27.33
CA GLY A 147 21.69 -19.03 27.06
C GLY A 147 22.36 -19.71 28.24
#